data_b83e97a9378ac17fc256166742e7fad1
#
_entry.id   b83e97a9378ac17fc256166742e7fad1
#
_cell.length_a   1.000
_cell.length_b   1.000
_cell.length_c   1.000
_cell.angle_alpha   90.00
_cell.angle_beta   90.00
_cell.angle_gamma   90.00
#
_symmetry.space_group_name_H-M   'P 1'
#
loop_
_entity.id
_entity.type
_entity.pdbx_description
1 polymer ?
#
loop_
_entity_poly.entity_id
_entity_poly.type
_entity_poly.pdbx_seq_one_letter_code
_entity_poly.pdbx_strand_id
1 'polypeptide(L)'
;MGLDLKGLIIKEKTSLESFASKIIAVDAYNTIYQFLSIIRGPDGMMLSDAQGRVTSHLSGLFYRNINFLSLGIKPVFVFDGKSPSLKAAEIERRRQIKKEATIKYEKALAEGNMEDMRKFAQQTTSMQDGMVDDAKKLLGLFGIPWIQAPAEGEATAAHLTKTGQAYASASQDYDSVLFGAKKLVRNFTNSGRRKLPNRNTYIEIEPEIINTDKVLAELGVTAEQLVDIGILIGTDFNPDGFDRIGPKTALKMIKENGKLENIQQIQDNLVSVPYQEIRKIFLEPKVADIGEIKFSDPDYSGIVKYLSEERSFSRDRVESSLNRLQKSTVKRSQTLEQWFG
;
A
#
# COMPACT_ATOMS: atom_id res chain seq x y z
N MET A 1 11.57 0.01 -1.22
CA MET A 1 11.05 0.43 -2.54
C MET A 1 10.81 -0.86 -3.27
N GLY A 2 9.56 -1.15 -3.62
CA GLY A 2 9.22 -2.33 -4.39
C GLY A 2 9.72 -2.22 -5.84
N LEU A 3 9.42 -3.23 -6.63
CA LEU A 3 9.75 -3.36 -8.05
C LEU A 3 9.40 -2.09 -8.85
N ASP A 4 10.31 -1.56 -9.65
CA ASP A 4 10.05 -0.42 -10.55
C ASP A 4 9.76 -0.88 -11.98
N LEU A 5 8.50 -1.08 -12.30
CA LEU A 5 8.01 -1.38 -13.65
C LEU A 5 7.59 -0.11 -14.42
N LYS A 6 7.98 1.09 -13.96
CA LYS A 6 7.69 2.33 -14.69
C LYS A 6 8.23 2.27 -16.12
N GLY A 7 7.41 2.66 -17.07
CA GLY A 7 7.75 2.61 -18.49
C GLY A 7 7.43 1.31 -19.20
N LEU A 8 7.02 0.25 -18.47
CA LEU A 8 6.44 -0.96 -19.05
C LEU A 8 4.93 -1.05 -18.82
N ILE A 9 4.48 -0.59 -17.64
CA ILE A 9 3.09 -0.75 -17.22
C ILE A 9 2.23 0.41 -17.70
N ILE A 10 1.16 0.07 -18.40
CA ILE A 10 0.09 0.97 -18.78
C ILE A 10 -0.86 1.12 -17.61
N LYS A 11 -1.15 2.36 -17.28
CA LYS A 11 -2.01 2.76 -16.20
C LYS A 11 -3.04 3.76 -16.70
N GLU A 12 -4.28 3.58 -16.28
CA GLU A 12 -5.39 4.45 -16.61
C GLU A 12 -5.74 5.28 -15.37
N LYS A 13 -5.89 6.58 -15.52
CA LYS A 13 -6.41 7.44 -14.46
C LYS A 13 -7.87 7.15 -14.21
N THR A 14 -8.28 7.24 -12.95
CA THR A 14 -9.66 7.01 -12.54
C THR A 14 -10.00 7.90 -11.34
N SER A 15 -11.25 7.83 -10.86
CA SER A 15 -11.67 8.54 -9.66
C SER A 15 -12.04 7.56 -8.54
N LEU A 16 -12.07 8.04 -7.28
CA LEU A 16 -12.50 7.21 -6.15
C LEU A 16 -13.96 6.79 -6.29
N GLU A 17 -14.81 7.65 -6.84
CA GLU A 17 -16.24 7.38 -7.06
C GLU A 17 -16.48 6.16 -7.95
N SER A 18 -15.55 5.87 -8.86
CA SER A 18 -15.62 4.69 -9.74
C SER A 18 -15.55 3.36 -8.98
N PHE A 19 -15.10 3.39 -7.73
CA PHE A 19 -15.02 2.23 -6.84
C PHE A 19 -16.22 2.08 -5.90
N ALA A 20 -17.26 2.91 -6.04
CA ALA A 20 -18.51 2.78 -5.27
C ALA A 20 -19.05 1.34 -5.35
N SER A 21 -19.49 0.80 -4.21
CA SER A 21 -20.00 -0.57 -4.03
C SER A 21 -18.98 -1.70 -4.29
N LYS A 22 -17.73 -1.40 -4.64
CA LYS A 22 -16.69 -2.40 -4.91
C LYS A 22 -15.88 -2.71 -3.66
N ILE A 23 -15.50 -3.98 -3.50
CA ILE A 23 -14.55 -4.42 -2.49
C ILE A 23 -13.14 -4.18 -3.03
N ILE A 24 -12.33 -3.45 -2.26
CA ILE A 24 -10.92 -3.16 -2.58
C ILE A 24 -10.03 -3.76 -1.50
N ALA A 25 -9.15 -4.67 -1.88
CA ALA A 25 -8.17 -5.27 -0.98
C ALA A 25 -6.97 -4.32 -0.81
N VAL A 26 -6.87 -3.70 0.37
CA VAL A 26 -5.90 -2.66 0.67
C VAL A 26 -4.71 -3.24 1.41
N ASP A 27 -3.51 -3.03 0.88
CA ASP A 27 -2.27 -3.31 1.61
C ASP A 27 -2.18 -2.42 2.85
N ALA A 28 -2.32 -3.05 4.03
CA ALA A 28 -2.37 -2.34 5.30
C ALA A 28 -1.02 -1.72 5.67
N TYR A 29 0.09 -2.47 5.48
CA TYR A 29 1.42 -1.98 5.84
C TYR A 29 1.85 -0.83 4.96
N ASN A 30 1.70 -0.94 3.64
CA ASN A 30 1.99 0.14 2.70
C ASN A 30 1.18 1.40 3.04
N THR A 31 -0.12 1.23 3.34
CA THR A 31 -1.02 2.33 3.73
C THR A 31 -0.59 3.00 5.03
N ILE A 32 -0.27 2.23 6.07
CA ILE A 32 0.19 2.78 7.37
C ILE A 32 1.51 3.53 7.19
N TYR A 33 2.48 2.95 6.46
CA TYR A 33 3.74 3.63 6.15
C TYR A 33 3.55 4.95 5.40
N GLN A 34 2.62 5.01 4.46
CA GLN A 34 2.27 6.25 3.78
C GLN A 34 1.75 7.30 4.75
N PHE A 35 0.84 6.93 5.65
CA PHE A 35 0.30 7.87 6.63
C PHE A 35 1.37 8.37 7.60
N LEU A 36 2.24 7.49 8.10
CA LEU A 36 3.37 7.86 8.95
C LEU A 36 4.36 8.80 8.25
N SER A 37 4.51 8.66 6.93
CA SER A 37 5.41 9.50 6.14
C SER A 37 4.82 10.87 5.81
N ILE A 38 3.51 10.96 5.60
CA ILE A 38 2.82 12.15 5.08
C ILE A 38 2.17 12.97 6.20
N ILE A 39 1.57 12.32 7.20
CA ILE A 39 0.82 12.97 8.28
C ILE A 39 1.78 13.29 9.41
N ARG A 40 2.24 14.55 9.41
CA ARG A 40 3.24 15.04 10.34
C ARG A 40 2.89 16.43 10.85
N GLY A 41 3.42 16.77 12.01
CA GLY A 41 3.35 18.12 12.57
C GLY A 41 4.18 19.15 11.77
N PRO A 42 4.07 20.41 12.12
CA PRO A 42 4.86 21.49 11.49
C PRO A 42 6.37 21.33 11.66
N ASP A 43 6.79 20.64 12.71
CA ASP A 43 8.17 20.27 13.05
C ASP A 43 8.71 19.07 12.25
N GLY A 44 7.86 18.44 11.44
CA GLY A 44 8.20 17.23 10.67
C GLY A 44 8.09 15.95 11.47
N MET A 45 7.75 16.00 12.76
CA MET A 45 7.54 14.81 13.60
C MET A 45 6.18 14.17 13.33
N MET A 46 6.07 12.86 13.61
CA MET A 46 4.79 12.16 13.58
C MET A 46 3.86 12.74 14.67
N LEU A 47 2.55 12.80 14.38
CA LEU A 47 1.56 13.20 15.37
C LEU A 47 1.54 12.21 16.52
N SER A 48 1.40 12.72 17.74
CA SER A 48 1.37 11.91 18.96
C SER A 48 0.21 12.34 19.86
N ASP A 49 -0.26 11.42 20.69
CA ASP A 49 -1.21 11.71 21.76
C ASP A 49 -0.53 12.35 23.01
N ALA A 50 -1.31 12.65 24.03
CA ALA A 50 -0.83 13.23 25.28
C ALA A 50 0.16 12.34 26.05
N GLN A 51 0.22 11.03 25.73
CA GLN A 51 1.15 10.07 26.31
C GLN A 51 2.38 9.83 25.41
N GLY A 52 2.53 10.60 24.32
CA GLY A 52 3.65 10.48 23.38
C GLY A 52 3.53 9.31 22.40
N ARG A 53 2.42 8.58 22.38
CA ARG A 53 2.19 7.47 21.41
C ARG A 53 1.84 8.06 20.05
N VAL A 54 2.50 7.55 19.00
CA VAL A 54 2.26 8.02 17.63
C VAL A 54 0.82 7.75 17.19
N THR A 55 0.18 8.77 16.62
CA THR A 55 -1.22 8.73 16.14
C THR A 55 -1.40 9.06 14.66
N SER A 56 -0.33 9.36 13.92
CA SER A 56 -0.39 9.67 12.48
C SER A 56 -1.10 8.58 11.66
N HIS A 57 -0.84 7.31 11.95
CA HIS A 57 -1.50 6.17 11.29
C HIS A 57 -3.00 6.13 11.57
N LEU A 58 -3.42 6.37 12.83
CA LEU A 58 -4.83 6.44 13.20
C LEU A 58 -5.53 7.62 12.53
N SER A 59 -4.87 8.78 12.46
CA SER A 59 -5.40 9.95 11.76
C SER A 59 -5.65 9.64 10.28
N GLY A 60 -4.68 9.03 9.62
CA GLY A 60 -4.81 8.63 8.22
C GLY A 60 -5.93 7.61 7.99
N LEU A 61 -5.96 6.54 8.78
CA LEU A 61 -7.00 5.51 8.71
C LEU A 61 -8.38 6.10 8.97
N PHE A 62 -8.54 6.95 10.00
CA PHE A 62 -9.83 7.55 10.34
C PHE A 62 -10.40 8.38 9.21
N TYR A 63 -9.68 9.41 8.75
CA TYR A 63 -10.21 10.29 7.72
C TYR A 63 -10.33 9.62 6.36
N ARG A 64 -9.45 8.70 6.03
CA ARG A 64 -9.50 7.98 4.75
C ARG A 64 -10.67 7.01 4.70
N ASN A 65 -10.91 6.26 5.77
CA ASN A 65 -12.05 5.33 5.81
C ASN A 65 -13.39 6.07 5.84
N ILE A 66 -13.50 7.22 6.53
CA ILE A 66 -14.68 8.08 6.40
C ILE A 66 -14.93 8.44 4.93
N ASN A 67 -13.88 8.84 4.19
CA ASN A 67 -14.05 9.16 2.77
C ASN A 67 -14.48 7.94 1.95
N PHE A 68 -13.83 6.79 2.12
CA PHE A 68 -14.19 5.57 1.40
C PHE A 68 -15.63 5.14 1.67
N LEU A 69 -16.01 5.06 2.94
CA LEU A 69 -17.37 4.66 3.33
C LEU A 69 -18.42 5.68 2.86
N SER A 70 -18.10 6.98 2.88
CA SER A 70 -18.99 8.03 2.36
C SER A 70 -19.24 7.88 0.85
N LEU A 71 -18.25 7.41 0.08
CA LEU A 71 -18.36 7.10 -1.33
C LEU A 71 -18.97 5.71 -1.60
N GLY A 72 -19.23 4.92 -0.56
CA GLY A 72 -19.76 3.55 -0.68
C GLY A 72 -18.71 2.53 -1.09
N ILE A 73 -17.44 2.85 -1.00
CA ILE A 73 -16.36 1.91 -1.25
C ILE A 73 -16.28 0.94 -0.07
N LYS A 74 -15.99 -0.32 -0.34
CA LYS A 74 -15.86 -1.39 0.65
C LYS A 74 -14.38 -1.82 0.79
N PRO A 75 -13.55 -1.15 1.60
CA PRO A 75 -12.17 -1.56 1.77
C PRO A 75 -12.08 -2.82 2.64
N VAL A 76 -11.16 -3.72 2.33
CA VAL A 76 -10.71 -4.81 3.20
C VAL A 76 -9.20 -4.68 3.36
N PHE A 77 -8.72 -4.57 4.59
CA PHE A 77 -7.29 -4.37 4.84
C PHE A 77 -6.59 -5.71 5.02
N VAL A 78 -5.49 -5.90 4.30
CA VAL A 78 -4.68 -7.13 4.37
C VAL A 78 -3.36 -6.80 5.05
N PHE A 79 -3.11 -7.44 6.19
CA PHE A 79 -1.88 -7.29 6.98
C PHE A 79 -0.90 -8.39 6.63
N ASP A 80 0.38 -8.02 6.47
CA ASP A 80 1.46 -8.99 6.25
C ASP A 80 1.60 -9.97 7.41
N GLY A 81 1.95 -11.19 7.06
CA GLY A 81 2.34 -12.22 8.02
C GLY A 81 3.87 -12.30 8.18
N LYS A 82 4.36 -13.53 8.28
CA LYS A 82 5.80 -13.77 8.41
C LYS A 82 6.48 -13.62 7.04
N SER A 83 7.36 -12.64 6.92
CA SER A 83 8.13 -12.42 5.69
C SER A 83 8.96 -13.66 5.33
N PRO A 84 9.06 -14.02 4.04
CA PRO A 84 9.95 -15.06 3.56
C PRO A 84 11.42 -14.75 3.92
N SER A 85 12.21 -15.80 4.16
CA SER A 85 13.63 -15.66 4.52
C SER A 85 14.44 -14.91 3.46
N LEU A 86 14.09 -15.06 2.18
CA LEU A 86 14.73 -14.36 1.07
C LEU A 86 14.61 -12.83 1.14
N LYS A 87 13.64 -12.30 1.88
CA LYS A 87 13.46 -10.84 2.08
C LYS A 87 14.42 -10.26 3.13
N ALA A 88 15.19 -11.09 3.84
CA ALA A 88 16.05 -10.64 4.94
C ALA A 88 17.09 -9.60 4.50
N ALA A 89 17.67 -9.73 3.32
CA ALA A 89 18.65 -8.79 2.76
C ALA A 89 18.02 -7.39 2.54
N GLU A 90 16.81 -7.33 1.96
CA GLU A 90 16.09 -6.08 1.75
C GLU A 90 15.65 -5.43 3.08
N ILE A 91 15.23 -6.24 4.06
CA ILE A 91 14.89 -5.75 5.40
C ILE A 91 16.12 -5.09 6.06
N GLU A 92 17.29 -5.73 5.99
CA GLU A 92 18.52 -5.18 6.56
C GLU A 92 18.98 -3.92 5.80
N ARG A 93 18.88 -3.91 4.47
CA ARG A 93 19.15 -2.73 3.64
C ARG A 93 18.27 -1.54 4.05
N ARG A 94 16.96 -1.76 4.22
CA ARG A 94 16.02 -0.72 4.69
C ARG A 94 16.36 -0.24 6.10
N ARG A 95 16.82 -1.15 6.97
CA ARG A 95 17.26 -0.81 8.33
C ARG A 95 18.50 0.09 8.32
N GLN A 96 19.47 -0.19 7.46
CA GLN A 96 20.68 0.61 7.30
C GLN A 96 20.36 2.02 6.79
N ILE A 97 19.54 2.13 5.74
CA ILE A 97 19.09 3.44 5.22
C ILE A 97 18.41 4.28 6.31
N LYS A 98 17.58 3.64 7.17
CA LYS A 98 16.93 4.34 8.29
C LYS A 98 17.93 4.82 9.33
N LYS A 99 18.94 4.01 9.69
CA LYS A 99 20.00 4.42 10.61
C LYS A 99 20.77 5.65 10.10
N GLU A 100 21.16 5.64 8.83
CA GLU A 100 21.83 6.77 8.21
C GLU A 100 20.94 8.02 8.18
N ALA A 101 19.65 7.86 7.88
CA ALA A 101 18.69 8.96 7.92
C ALA A 101 18.53 9.52 9.33
N THR A 102 18.54 8.67 10.36
CA THR A 102 18.46 9.11 11.77
C THR A 102 19.66 9.98 12.14
N ILE A 103 20.89 9.56 11.80
CA ILE A 103 22.11 10.35 12.05
C ILE A 103 22.02 11.72 11.34
N LYS A 104 21.56 11.74 10.08
CA LYS A 104 21.39 12.98 9.32
C LYS A 104 20.29 13.88 9.93
N TYR A 105 19.24 13.29 10.46
CA TYR A 105 18.18 14.01 11.16
C TYR A 105 18.68 14.66 12.44
N GLU A 106 19.41 13.91 13.28
CA GLU A 106 19.99 14.42 14.53
C GLU A 106 20.98 15.57 14.27
N LYS A 107 21.78 15.44 13.21
CA LYS A 107 22.67 16.53 12.78
C LYS A 107 21.88 17.78 12.36
N ALA A 108 20.87 17.62 11.51
CA ALA A 108 20.02 18.72 11.07
C ALA A 108 19.28 19.39 12.26
N LEU A 109 18.90 18.61 13.28
CA LEU A 109 18.29 19.09 14.52
C LEU A 109 19.28 19.97 15.31
N ALA A 110 20.52 19.48 15.47
CA ALA A 110 21.58 20.23 16.17
C ALA A 110 21.94 21.55 15.46
N GLU A 111 21.88 21.56 14.13
CA GLU A 111 22.15 22.73 13.28
C GLU A 111 20.94 23.68 13.13
N GLY A 112 19.75 23.29 13.63
CA GLY A 112 18.51 24.07 13.47
C GLY A 112 17.99 24.13 12.02
N ASN A 113 18.46 23.23 11.14
CA ASN A 113 18.08 23.19 9.73
C ASN A 113 16.71 22.51 9.55
N MET A 114 15.64 23.31 9.56
CA MET A 114 14.25 22.82 9.47
C MET A 114 13.94 22.08 8.15
N GLU A 115 14.62 22.41 7.04
CA GLU A 115 14.40 21.76 5.75
C GLU A 115 14.95 20.34 5.76
N ASP A 116 16.19 20.17 6.18
CA ASP A 116 16.84 18.87 6.29
C ASP A 116 16.18 18.00 7.39
N MET A 117 15.77 18.61 8.51
CA MET A 117 15.00 17.90 9.54
C MET A 117 13.75 17.26 8.93
N ARG A 118 12.92 18.01 8.19
CA ARG A 118 11.71 17.47 7.55
C ARG A 118 12.01 16.40 6.52
N LYS A 119 13.06 16.60 5.72
CA LYS A 119 13.50 15.63 4.70
C LYS A 119 13.93 14.30 5.32
N PHE A 120 14.80 14.34 6.32
CA PHE A 120 15.32 13.13 6.96
C PHE A 120 14.30 12.49 7.91
N ALA A 121 13.45 13.26 8.58
CA ALA A 121 12.35 12.73 9.39
C ALA A 121 11.43 11.77 8.62
N GLN A 122 11.17 12.02 7.33
CA GLN A 122 10.39 11.11 6.50
C GLN A 122 11.09 9.77 6.26
N GLN A 123 12.42 9.78 6.14
CA GLN A 123 13.23 8.58 5.88
C GLN A 123 13.45 7.74 7.14
N THR A 124 13.30 8.32 8.34
CA THR A 124 13.37 7.60 9.63
C THR A 124 12.06 6.88 9.99
N THR A 125 11.01 7.03 9.18
CA THR A 125 9.71 6.41 9.44
C THR A 125 9.85 4.91 9.70
N SER A 126 9.34 4.47 10.84
CA SER A 126 9.26 3.05 11.20
C SER A 126 7.92 2.75 11.85
N MET A 127 7.44 1.54 11.61
CA MET A 127 6.31 1.02 12.36
C MET A 127 6.77 0.69 13.77
N GLN A 128 6.05 1.18 14.76
CA GLN A 128 6.30 0.91 16.17
C GLN A 128 5.37 -0.19 16.67
N ASP A 129 5.76 -0.82 17.77
CA ASP A 129 4.92 -1.82 18.43
C ASP A 129 3.53 -1.24 18.78
N GLY A 130 2.50 -2.05 18.60
CA GLY A 130 1.11 -1.65 18.87
C GLY A 130 0.40 -0.91 17.74
N MET A 131 1.10 -0.33 16.74
CA MET A 131 0.44 0.40 15.64
C MET A 131 -0.46 -0.50 14.79
N VAL A 132 -0.09 -1.75 14.60
CA VAL A 132 -0.90 -2.74 13.86
C VAL A 132 -2.17 -3.05 14.64
N ASP A 133 -2.06 -3.24 15.95
CA ASP A 133 -3.21 -3.53 16.82
C ASP A 133 -4.14 -2.32 16.91
N ASP A 134 -3.59 -1.12 16.98
CA ASP A 134 -4.33 0.14 16.92
C ASP A 134 -5.11 0.26 15.60
N ALA A 135 -4.46 -0.06 14.49
CA ALA A 135 -5.09 -0.05 13.17
C ALA A 135 -6.24 -1.07 13.09
N LYS A 136 -5.99 -2.32 13.52
CA LYS A 136 -7.01 -3.38 13.56
C LYS A 136 -8.19 -3.02 14.45
N LYS A 137 -7.92 -2.43 15.65
CA LYS A 137 -8.96 -1.94 16.55
C LYS A 137 -9.84 -0.88 15.89
N LEU A 138 -9.23 0.11 15.25
CA LEU A 138 -9.98 1.18 14.59
C LEU A 138 -10.78 0.65 13.38
N LEU A 139 -10.20 -0.24 12.57
CA LEU A 139 -10.91 -0.89 11.46
C LEU A 139 -12.11 -1.70 11.95
N GLY A 140 -11.95 -2.46 13.03
CA GLY A 140 -13.05 -3.20 13.65
C GLY A 140 -14.18 -2.29 14.13
N LEU A 141 -13.85 -1.14 14.74
CA LEU A 141 -14.85 -0.14 15.14
C LEU A 141 -15.57 0.49 13.94
N PHE A 142 -14.91 0.60 12.78
CA PHE A 142 -15.55 1.02 11.52
C PHE A 142 -16.39 -0.09 10.86
N GLY A 143 -16.39 -1.31 11.39
CA GLY A 143 -17.00 -2.47 10.74
C GLY A 143 -16.29 -2.88 9.46
N ILE A 144 -15.04 -2.47 9.28
CA ILE A 144 -14.20 -2.79 8.12
C ILE A 144 -13.43 -4.08 8.42
N PRO A 145 -13.60 -5.13 7.59
CA PRO A 145 -12.87 -6.37 7.77
C PRO A 145 -11.39 -6.21 7.50
N TRP A 146 -10.59 -6.99 8.24
CA TRP A 146 -9.18 -7.14 7.98
C TRP A 146 -8.77 -8.61 7.95
N ILE A 147 -7.72 -8.90 7.22
CA ILE A 147 -7.21 -10.24 6.96
C ILE A 147 -5.75 -10.28 7.37
N GLN A 148 -5.36 -11.32 8.10
CA GLN A 148 -3.96 -11.60 8.39
C GLN A 148 -3.44 -12.57 7.33
N ALA A 149 -2.55 -12.09 6.47
CA ALA A 149 -1.88 -12.96 5.50
C ALA A 149 -0.90 -13.92 6.21
N PRO A 150 -0.68 -15.11 5.69
CA PRO A 150 0.34 -16.04 6.21
C PRO A 150 1.78 -15.59 5.86
N ALA A 151 1.93 -14.81 4.79
CA ALA A 151 3.18 -14.26 4.29
C ALA A 151 2.95 -12.81 3.82
N GLU A 152 3.29 -12.47 2.56
CA GLU A 152 3.09 -11.14 1.99
C GLU A 152 1.60 -10.79 1.85
N GLY A 153 1.19 -9.63 2.36
CA GLY A 153 -0.19 -9.13 2.28
C GLY A 153 -0.62 -8.90 0.83
N GLU A 154 0.29 -8.41 -0.01
CA GLU A 154 0.03 -8.19 -1.44
C GLU A 154 -0.32 -9.49 -2.18
N ALA A 155 0.30 -10.62 -1.81
CA ALA A 155 -0.04 -11.93 -2.37
C ALA A 155 -1.48 -12.34 -2.04
N THR A 156 -1.90 -12.14 -0.78
CA THR A 156 -3.28 -12.39 -0.35
C THR A 156 -4.26 -11.41 -0.99
N ALA A 157 -3.91 -10.11 -1.09
CA ALA A 157 -4.73 -9.11 -1.78
C ALA A 157 -4.89 -9.44 -3.28
N ALA A 158 -3.82 -9.89 -3.94
CA ALA A 158 -3.88 -10.37 -5.32
C ALA A 158 -4.79 -11.58 -5.47
N HIS A 159 -4.70 -12.54 -4.55
CA HIS A 159 -5.56 -13.74 -4.52
C HIS A 159 -7.04 -13.38 -4.44
N LEU A 160 -7.42 -12.43 -3.57
CA LEU A 160 -8.80 -11.94 -3.48
C LEU A 160 -9.32 -11.40 -4.82
N THR A 161 -8.46 -10.80 -5.64
CA THR A 161 -8.86 -10.33 -6.98
C THR A 161 -9.01 -11.48 -7.97
N LYS A 162 -8.17 -12.52 -7.86
CA LYS A 162 -8.24 -13.73 -8.71
C LYS A 162 -9.53 -14.51 -8.46
N THR A 163 -9.94 -14.64 -7.20
CA THR A 163 -11.16 -15.36 -6.79
C THR A 163 -12.43 -14.54 -6.99
N GLY A 164 -12.31 -13.25 -7.31
CA GLY A 164 -13.45 -12.35 -7.48
C GLY A 164 -14.03 -11.82 -6.16
N GLN A 165 -13.42 -12.14 -5.01
CA GLN A 165 -13.81 -11.60 -3.70
C GLN A 165 -13.47 -10.11 -3.54
N ALA A 166 -12.47 -9.61 -4.27
CA ALA A 166 -12.19 -8.19 -4.40
C ALA A 166 -12.15 -7.76 -5.87
N TYR A 167 -12.58 -6.54 -6.13
CA TYR A 167 -12.53 -5.93 -7.47
C TYR A 167 -11.09 -5.59 -7.89
N ALA A 168 -10.29 -5.12 -6.95
CA ALA A 168 -8.90 -4.73 -7.16
C ALA A 168 -8.10 -4.85 -5.86
N SER A 169 -6.78 -5.00 -5.98
CA SER A 169 -5.82 -4.77 -4.91
C SER A 169 -5.40 -3.29 -4.92
N ALA A 170 -5.12 -2.70 -3.77
CA ALA A 170 -4.64 -1.33 -3.63
C ALA A 170 -3.30 -1.29 -2.89
N SER A 171 -2.23 -0.96 -3.62
CA SER A 171 -0.86 -0.77 -3.11
C SER A 171 -0.15 0.29 -3.96
N GLN A 172 0.96 0.85 -3.49
CA GLN A 172 1.84 1.70 -4.30
C GLN A 172 2.89 0.89 -5.06
N ASP A 173 3.15 -0.33 -4.63
CA ASP A 173 4.14 -1.20 -5.24
C ASP A 173 3.52 -2.02 -6.38
N TYR A 174 4.34 -2.42 -7.34
CA TYR A 174 3.88 -3.21 -8.49
C TYR A 174 3.88 -4.73 -8.20
N ASP A 175 4.34 -5.14 -7.02
CA ASP A 175 4.47 -6.55 -6.67
C ASP A 175 3.13 -7.29 -6.73
N SER A 176 2.02 -6.61 -6.44
CA SER A 176 0.66 -7.14 -6.63
C SER A 176 0.41 -7.62 -8.08
N VAL A 177 1.04 -7.00 -9.10
CA VAL A 177 0.93 -7.43 -10.50
C VAL A 177 1.70 -8.74 -10.72
N LEU A 178 2.90 -8.88 -10.12
CA LEU A 178 3.67 -10.12 -10.16
C LEU A 178 2.97 -11.26 -9.43
N PHE A 179 2.29 -10.97 -8.32
CA PHE A 179 1.40 -11.92 -7.64
C PHE A 179 0.14 -12.24 -8.45
N GLY A 180 -0.05 -11.60 -9.60
CA GLY A 180 -1.14 -11.84 -10.55
C GLY A 180 -2.48 -11.25 -10.11
N ALA A 181 -2.50 -10.13 -9.38
CA ALA A 181 -3.73 -9.39 -9.14
C ALA A 181 -4.39 -9.03 -10.48
N LYS A 182 -5.69 -9.30 -10.66
CA LYS A 182 -6.39 -8.93 -11.90
C LYS A 182 -6.36 -7.42 -12.14
N LYS A 183 -6.47 -6.65 -11.06
CA LYS A 183 -6.37 -5.19 -11.08
C LYS A 183 -5.60 -4.69 -9.87
N LEU A 184 -4.67 -3.76 -10.11
CA LEU A 184 -3.99 -2.99 -9.08
C LEU A 184 -4.44 -1.54 -9.15
N VAL A 185 -4.82 -0.95 -8.02
CA VAL A 185 -5.10 0.48 -7.89
C VAL A 185 -3.96 1.13 -7.12
N ARG A 186 -3.29 2.08 -7.75
CA ARG A 186 -2.28 2.93 -7.12
C ARG A 186 -2.89 4.27 -6.71
N ASN A 187 -2.27 4.96 -5.80
CA ASN A 187 -2.75 6.24 -5.26
C ASN A 187 -4.14 6.19 -4.60
N PHE A 188 -4.61 5.00 -4.23
CA PHE A 188 -5.94 4.81 -3.64
C PHE A 188 -6.07 5.51 -2.28
N THR A 189 -5.09 5.31 -1.41
CA THR A 189 -5.10 5.84 -0.03
C THR A 189 -4.59 7.27 0.09
N ASN A 190 -3.87 7.78 -0.91
CA ASN A 190 -3.29 9.13 -0.91
C ASN A 190 -3.86 10.05 -2.00
N SER A 191 -4.94 9.63 -2.68
CA SER A 191 -5.66 10.45 -3.67
C SER A 191 -6.23 11.73 -3.05
N GLY A 192 -6.36 12.75 -3.89
CA GLY A 192 -6.90 14.06 -3.55
C GLY A 192 -5.87 15.18 -3.62
N ARG A 193 -6.23 16.35 -3.11
CA ARG A 193 -5.42 17.56 -3.21
C ARG A 193 -4.23 17.51 -2.27
N ARG A 194 -3.02 17.60 -2.82
CA ARG A 194 -1.75 17.59 -2.09
C ARG A 194 -0.96 18.87 -2.33
N LYS A 195 -0.48 19.49 -1.25
CA LYS A 195 0.44 20.61 -1.34
C LYS A 195 1.84 20.12 -1.71
N LEU A 196 2.47 20.75 -2.69
CA LEU A 196 3.87 20.45 -3.03
C LEU A 196 4.80 20.96 -1.92
N PRO A 197 5.88 20.22 -1.61
CA PRO A 197 6.90 20.68 -0.66
C PRO A 197 7.46 22.04 -1.10
N ASN A 198 7.65 22.95 -0.14
CA ASN A 198 8.27 24.26 -0.33
C ASN A 198 7.61 25.16 -1.39
N ARG A 199 6.38 24.86 -1.83
CA ARG A 199 5.60 25.65 -2.77
C ARG A 199 4.18 25.86 -2.27
N ASN A 200 3.58 27.01 -2.58
CA ASN A 200 2.16 27.25 -2.30
C ASN A 200 1.25 26.74 -3.44
N THR A 201 1.70 25.66 -4.08
CA THR A 201 1.01 25.01 -5.20
C THR A 201 0.46 23.68 -4.75
N TYR A 202 -0.76 23.38 -5.18
CA TYR A 202 -1.41 22.09 -4.93
C TYR A 202 -1.49 21.31 -6.23
N ILE A 203 -1.27 20.01 -6.12
CA ILE A 203 -1.53 19.04 -7.20
C ILE A 203 -2.68 18.14 -6.77
N GLU A 204 -3.44 17.67 -7.72
CA GLU A 204 -4.42 16.64 -7.51
C GLU A 204 -3.82 15.29 -7.85
N ILE A 205 -3.89 14.36 -6.90
CA ILE A 205 -3.43 12.98 -7.09
C ILE A 205 -4.67 12.14 -7.35
N GLU A 206 -4.74 11.60 -8.57
CA GLU A 206 -5.82 10.71 -8.97
C GLU A 206 -5.41 9.25 -8.76
N PRO A 207 -6.34 8.35 -8.41
CA PRO A 207 -6.07 6.93 -8.46
C PRO A 207 -5.71 6.49 -9.88
N GLU A 208 -4.82 5.51 -9.98
CA GLU A 208 -4.41 4.89 -11.22
C GLU A 208 -4.78 3.42 -11.16
N ILE A 209 -5.50 2.90 -12.17
CA ILE A 209 -5.84 1.50 -12.28
C ILE A 209 -4.96 0.81 -13.32
N ILE A 210 -4.46 -0.36 -12.99
CA ILE A 210 -3.64 -1.23 -13.82
C ILE A 210 -4.40 -2.54 -13.97
N ASN A 211 -4.64 -2.95 -15.21
CA ASN A 211 -5.23 -4.24 -15.53
C ASN A 211 -4.11 -5.19 -15.97
N THR A 212 -3.86 -6.23 -15.21
CA THR A 212 -2.74 -7.16 -15.44
C THR A 212 -2.86 -7.87 -16.76
N ASP A 213 -4.05 -8.32 -17.17
CA ASP A 213 -4.26 -9.00 -18.45
C ASP A 213 -3.95 -8.08 -19.63
N LYS A 214 -4.36 -6.79 -19.54
CA LYS A 214 -3.99 -5.79 -20.56
C LYS A 214 -2.47 -5.57 -20.63
N VAL A 215 -1.81 -5.49 -19.46
CA VAL A 215 -0.34 -5.34 -19.38
C VAL A 215 0.36 -6.51 -20.05
N LEU A 216 -0.02 -7.75 -19.72
CA LEU A 216 0.57 -8.95 -20.29
C LEU A 216 0.37 -9.00 -21.83
N ALA A 217 -0.84 -8.70 -22.31
CA ALA A 217 -1.18 -8.69 -23.72
C ALA A 217 -0.36 -7.63 -24.48
N GLU A 218 -0.23 -6.43 -23.94
CA GLU A 218 0.47 -5.31 -24.58
C GLU A 218 1.98 -5.50 -24.57
N LEU A 219 2.54 -6.05 -23.50
CA LEU A 219 3.94 -6.44 -23.44
C LEU A 219 4.22 -7.69 -24.27
N GLY A 220 3.21 -8.48 -24.62
CA GLY A 220 3.35 -9.76 -25.33
C GLY A 220 4.17 -10.77 -24.52
N VAL A 221 3.89 -10.88 -23.21
CA VAL A 221 4.57 -11.77 -22.27
C VAL A 221 3.57 -12.55 -21.43
N THR A 222 3.99 -13.70 -20.91
CA THR A 222 3.23 -14.48 -19.94
C THR A 222 3.43 -13.93 -18.52
N ALA A 223 2.61 -14.38 -17.56
CA ALA A 223 2.79 -14.04 -16.16
C ALA A 223 4.15 -14.52 -15.61
N GLU A 224 4.60 -15.72 -16.00
CA GLU A 224 5.93 -16.24 -15.63
C GLU A 224 7.04 -15.35 -16.18
N GLN A 225 6.94 -14.95 -17.45
CA GLN A 225 7.90 -14.05 -18.07
C GLN A 225 7.90 -12.65 -17.41
N LEU A 226 6.75 -12.16 -16.94
CA LEU A 226 6.70 -10.89 -16.21
C LEU A 226 7.41 -11.00 -14.84
N VAL A 227 7.30 -12.15 -14.16
CA VAL A 227 8.07 -12.44 -12.94
C VAL A 227 9.57 -12.48 -13.26
N ASP A 228 9.98 -13.13 -14.35
CA ASP A 228 11.37 -13.17 -14.79
C ASP A 228 11.92 -11.76 -15.09
N ILE A 229 11.12 -10.90 -15.73
CA ILE A 229 11.44 -9.48 -15.91
C ILE A 229 11.63 -8.80 -14.55
N GLY A 230 10.75 -9.06 -13.58
CA GLY A 230 10.88 -8.55 -12.22
C GLY A 230 12.19 -9.00 -11.54
N ILE A 231 12.57 -10.26 -11.66
CA ILE A 231 13.82 -10.80 -11.12
C ILE A 231 15.03 -10.13 -11.75
N LEU A 232 15.01 -9.88 -13.07
CA LEU A 232 16.10 -9.16 -13.76
C LEU A 232 16.28 -7.74 -13.25
N ILE A 233 15.18 -7.02 -13.00
CA ILE A 233 15.19 -5.63 -12.53
C ILE A 233 15.57 -5.54 -11.05
N GLY A 234 15.13 -6.53 -10.28
CA GLY A 234 15.23 -6.60 -8.83
C GLY A 234 13.86 -6.51 -8.16
N THR A 235 13.63 -7.43 -7.24
CA THR A 235 12.45 -7.53 -6.39
C THR A 235 12.84 -7.39 -4.92
N ASP A 236 11.89 -7.39 -3.99
CA ASP A 236 12.19 -7.43 -2.55
C ASP A 236 12.96 -8.70 -2.14
N PHE A 237 13.02 -9.73 -3.00
CA PHE A 237 13.73 -11.00 -2.77
C PHE A 237 15.12 -11.06 -3.41
N ASN A 238 15.41 -10.14 -4.33
CA ASN A 238 16.72 -9.90 -4.94
C ASN A 238 16.89 -8.41 -5.27
N PRO A 239 17.03 -7.52 -4.28
CA PRO A 239 16.84 -6.08 -4.42
C PRO A 239 17.79 -5.39 -5.40
N ASP A 240 18.94 -5.97 -5.66
CA ASP A 240 19.93 -5.38 -6.58
C ASP A 240 19.66 -5.78 -8.06
N GLY A 241 18.82 -6.80 -8.29
CA GLY A 241 18.57 -7.32 -9.63
C GLY A 241 19.85 -7.75 -10.34
N PHE A 242 19.93 -7.49 -11.64
CA PHE A 242 21.12 -7.70 -12.44
C PHE A 242 21.69 -6.37 -12.94
N ASP A 243 23.01 -6.20 -12.83
CA ASP A 243 23.68 -4.92 -13.13
C ASP A 243 23.33 -4.41 -14.52
N ARG A 244 22.97 -3.13 -14.61
CA ARG A 244 22.61 -2.42 -15.85
C ARG A 244 21.39 -2.97 -16.60
N ILE A 245 20.58 -3.83 -15.98
CA ILE A 245 19.35 -4.33 -16.57
C ILE A 245 18.15 -3.57 -16.00
N GLY A 246 17.70 -2.56 -16.75
CA GLY A 246 16.46 -1.85 -16.46
C GLY A 246 15.24 -2.48 -17.14
N PRO A 247 14.02 -1.95 -16.90
CA PRO A 247 12.76 -2.55 -17.36
C PRO A 247 12.72 -2.86 -18.88
N LYS A 248 13.12 -1.92 -19.72
CA LYS A 248 13.11 -2.13 -21.19
C LYS A 248 14.10 -3.19 -21.66
N THR A 249 15.29 -3.23 -21.04
CA THR A 249 16.31 -4.23 -21.33
C THR A 249 15.83 -5.62 -20.91
N ALA A 250 15.27 -5.74 -19.68
CA ALA A 250 14.73 -6.98 -19.16
C ALA A 250 13.61 -7.54 -20.07
N LEU A 251 12.66 -6.69 -20.49
CA LEU A 251 11.59 -7.06 -21.40
C LEU A 251 12.17 -7.60 -22.75
N LYS A 252 13.16 -6.89 -23.33
CA LYS A 252 13.79 -7.30 -24.57
C LYS A 252 14.46 -8.67 -24.41
N MET A 253 15.26 -8.84 -23.36
CA MET A 253 16.00 -10.10 -23.11
C MET A 253 15.04 -11.28 -22.92
N ILE A 254 13.93 -11.11 -22.17
CA ILE A 254 12.95 -12.18 -21.99
C ILE A 254 12.20 -12.49 -23.29
N LYS A 255 11.87 -11.50 -24.09
CA LYS A 255 11.25 -11.74 -25.42
C LYS A 255 12.14 -12.52 -26.38
N GLU A 256 13.44 -12.23 -26.38
CA GLU A 256 14.41 -12.86 -27.26
C GLU A 256 14.77 -14.29 -26.80
N ASN A 257 14.82 -14.54 -25.49
CA ASN A 257 15.31 -15.81 -24.93
C ASN A 257 14.21 -16.68 -24.29
N GLY A 258 13.03 -16.13 -24.06
CA GLY A 258 11.88 -16.81 -23.50
C GLY A 258 11.90 -16.92 -21.98
N LYS A 259 13.02 -17.28 -21.36
CA LYS A 259 13.20 -17.50 -19.92
C LYS A 259 14.56 -17.01 -19.46
N LEU A 260 14.69 -16.74 -18.14
CA LEU A 260 15.97 -16.33 -17.50
C LEU A 260 17.11 -17.29 -17.81
N GLU A 261 16.83 -18.59 -17.73
CA GLU A 261 17.80 -19.66 -17.90
C GLU A 261 18.45 -19.70 -19.28
N ASN A 262 17.82 -19.10 -20.28
CA ASN A 262 18.32 -19.08 -21.65
C ASN A 262 19.19 -17.85 -21.98
N ILE A 263 19.27 -16.88 -21.05
CA ILE A 263 20.00 -15.63 -21.27
C ILE A 263 21.48 -15.84 -20.97
N GLN A 264 22.31 -15.98 -21.98
CA GLN A 264 23.77 -16.25 -21.84
C GLN A 264 24.50 -15.18 -21.03
N GLN A 265 24.11 -13.92 -21.18
CA GLN A 265 24.80 -12.75 -20.59
C GLN A 265 24.69 -12.68 -19.06
N ILE A 266 23.76 -13.41 -18.45
CA ILE A 266 23.53 -13.37 -17.00
C ILE A 266 23.89 -14.70 -16.29
N GLN A 267 24.33 -15.71 -17.01
CA GLN A 267 24.52 -17.07 -16.47
C GLN A 267 25.44 -17.07 -15.24
N ASP A 268 26.55 -16.37 -15.28
CA ASP A 268 27.50 -16.32 -14.18
C ASP A 268 26.89 -15.73 -12.90
N ASN A 269 26.04 -14.72 -13.03
CA ASN A 269 25.35 -14.08 -11.90
C ASN A 269 24.06 -14.84 -11.50
N LEU A 270 23.42 -15.52 -12.44
CA LEU A 270 22.18 -16.24 -12.18
C LEU A 270 22.36 -17.39 -11.17
N VAL A 271 23.54 -18.01 -11.15
CA VAL A 271 23.89 -19.08 -10.21
C VAL A 271 23.78 -18.62 -8.74
N SER A 272 24.03 -17.33 -8.47
CA SER A 272 23.97 -16.76 -7.11
C SER A 272 22.57 -16.28 -6.70
N VAL A 273 21.63 -16.19 -7.64
CA VAL A 273 20.26 -15.72 -7.40
C VAL A 273 19.32 -16.92 -7.29
N PRO A 274 18.58 -17.08 -6.18
CA PRO A 274 17.61 -18.18 -6.00
C PRO A 274 16.33 -17.93 -6.82
N TYR A 275 16.48 -17.69 -8.12
CA TYR A 275 15.40 -17.22 -9.02
C TYR A 275 14.22 -18.19 -9.08
N GLN A 276 14.46 -19.51 -8.95
CA GLN A 276 13.38 -20.51 -8.92
C GLN A 276 12.49 -20.38 -7.69
N GLU A 277 13.11 -20.11 -6.53
CA GLU A 277 12.36 -19.86 -5.29
C GLU A 277 11.60 -18.54 -5.36
N ILE A 278 12.23 -17.49 -5.92
CA ILE A 278 11.58 -16.19 -6.14
C ILE A 278 10.40 -16.34 -7.08
N ARG A 279 10.57 -17.05 -8.21
CA ARG A 279 9.49 -17.34 -9.16
C ARG A 279 8.34 -18.07 -8.47
N LYS A 280 8.64 -19.07 -7.63
CA LYS A 280 7.64 -19.79 -6.85
C LYS A 280 6.88 -18.90 -5.87
N ILE A 281 7.56 -17.97 -5.19
CA ILE A 281 6.91 -17.02 -4.27
C ILE A 281 5.84 -16.20 -5.00
N PHE A 282 6.10 -15.75 -6.23
CA PHE A 282 5.13 -14.95 -6.99
C PHE A 282 4.04 -15.77 -7.65
N LEU A 283 4.36 -16.93 -8.22
CA LEU A 283 3.41 -17.74 -8.99
C LEU A 283 2.56 -18.67 -8.13
N GLU A 284 3.12 -19.18 -7.02
CA GLU A 284 2.48 -20.09 -6.06
C GLU A 284 2.55 -19.51 -4.63
N PRO A 285 2.05 -18.30 -4.40
CA PRO A 285 2.20 -17.64 -3.11
C PRO A 285 1.40 -18.36 -2.02
N LYS A 286 1.92 -18.30 -0.80
CA LYS A 286 1.16 -18.68 0.39
C LYS A 286 0.13 -17.58 0.67
N VAL A 287 -1.15 -17.92 0.57
CA VAL A 287 -2.27 -17.03 0.81
C VAL A 287 -3.15 -17.52 1.94
N ALA A 288 -3.90 -16.61 2.55
CA ALA A 288 -4.90 -16.98 3.53
C ALA A 288 -6.08 -17.69 2.85
N ASP A 289 -6.61 -18.73 3.48
CA ASP A 289 -7.93 -19.26 3.13
C ASP A 289 -8.99 -18.33 3.69
N ILE A 290 -9.70 -17.64 2.81
CA ILE A 290 -10.61 -16.57 3.15
C ILE A 290 -12.03 -17.01 2.76
N GLY A 291 -12.85 -17.20 3.77
CA GLY A 291 -14.28 -17.38 3.59
C GLY A 291 -14.96 -16.09 3.09
N GLU A 292 -16.19 -15.89 3.46
CA GLU A 292 -16.94 -14.69 3.10
C GLU A 292 -16.38 -13.45 3.82
N ILE A 293 -16.13 -12.36 3.07
CA ILE A 293 -15.72 -11.07 3.63
C ILE A 293 -16.96 -10.35 4.18
N LYS A 294 -17.04 -10.24 5.51
CA LYS A 294 -18.20 -9.65 6.19
C LYS A 294 -17.88 -8.23 6.66
N PHE A 295 -18.76 -7.31 6.28
CA PHE A 295 -18.77 -5.94 6.76
C PHE A 295 -19.85 -5.79 7.82
N SER A 296 -19.67 -4.89 8.77
CA SER A 296 -20.68 -4.52 9.76
C SER A 296 -20.86 -2.99 9.79
N ASP A 297 -21.90 -2.55 10.48
CA ASP A 297 -22.11 -1.12 10.70
C ASP A 297 -21.03 -0.55 11.64
N PRO A 298 -20.62 0.71 11.44
CA PRO A 298 -19.66 1.37 12.30
C PRO A 298 -20.20 1.56 13.73
N ASP A 299 -19.38 1.26 14.72
CA ASP A 299 -19.61 1.65 16.12
C ASP A 299 -19.15 3.10 16.33
N TYR A 300 -20.03 4.05 16.05
CA TYR A 300 -19.73 5.47 16.17
C TYR A 300 -19.31 5.88 17.59
N SER A 301 -19.97 5.33 18.61
CA SER A 301 -19.65 5.62 20.02
C SER A 301 -18.29 5.07 20.42
N GLY A 302 -17.98 3.85 19.99
CA GLY A 302 -16.68 3.23 20.19
C GLY A 302 -15.54 3.99 19.50
N ILE A 303 -15.76 4.50 18.26
CA ILE A 303 -14.77 5.33 17.56
C ILE A 303 -14.50 6.62 18.33
N VAL A 304 -15.56 7.34 18.77
CA VAL A 304 -15.40 8.58 19.57
C VAL A 304 -14.63 8.29 20.84
N LYS A 305 -15.02 7.26 21.60
CA LYS A 305 -14.32 6.87 22.83
C LYS A 305 -12.85 6.55 22.54
N TYR A 306 -12.58 5.68 21.59
CA TYR A 306 -11.21 5.24 21.28
C TYR A 306 -10.33 6.40 20.86
N LEU A 307 -10.75 7.21 19.88
CA LEU A 307 -9.92 8.27 19.35
C LEU A 307 -9.81 9.45 20.31
N SER A 308 -10.91 9.90 20.94
CA SER A 308 -10.89 11.12 21.75
C SER A 308 -10.42 10.88 23.19
N GLU A 309 -10.86 9.79 23.83
CA GLU A 309 -10.52 9.53 25.23
C GLU A 309 -9.21 8.75 25.40
N GLU A 310 -8.96 7.76 24.51
CA GLU A 310 -7.77 6.91 24.62
C GLU A 310 -6.56 7.43 23.82
N ARG A 311 -6.79 8.25 22.76
CA ARG A 311 -5.76 8.70 21.80
C ARG A 311 -5.67 10.21 21.63
N SER A 312 -6.34 10.98 22.45
CA SER A 312 -6.28 12.45 22.54
C SER A 312 -6.65 13.19 21.25
N PHE A 313 -7.50 12.61 20.40
CA PHE A 313 -8.04 13.33 19.24
C PHE A 313 -9.09 14.36 19.69
N SER A 314 -9.20 15.47 18.95
CA SER A 314 -10.27 16.44 19.18
C SER A 314 -11.64 15.80 18.99
N ARG A 315 -12.44 15.75 20.06
CA ARG A 315 -13.78 15.16 20.05
C ARG A 315 -14.68 15.79 19.00
N ASP A 316 -14.70 17.13 18.92
CA ASP A 316 -15.52 17.86 17.95
C ASP A 316 -15.19 17.49 16.50
N ARG A 317 -13.89 17.31 16.18
CA ARG A 317 -13.46 16.91 14.85
C ARG A 317 -13.85 15.47 14.52
N VAL A 318 -13.73 14.57 15.49
CA VAL A 318 -14.13 13.17 15.32
C VAL A 318 -15.65 13.09 15.11
N GLU A 319 -16.45 13.68 15.98
CA GLU A 319 -17.91 13.69 15.89
C GLU A 319 -18.42 14.37 14.61
N SER A 320 -17.87 15.52 14.23
CA SER A 320 -18.21 16.20 12.98
C SER A 320 -17.95 15.33 11.75
N SER A 321 -16.84 14.59 11.74
CA SER A 321 -16.49 13.70 10.63
C SER A 321 -17.40 12.47 10.58
N LEU A 322 -17.75 11.89 11.70
CA LEU A 322 -18.69 10.77 11.81
C LEU A 322 -20.11 11.17 11.41
N ASN A 323 -20.57 12.36 11.84
CA ASN A 323 -21.87 12.90 11.42
C ASN A 323 -21.96 13.09 9.91
N ARG A 324 -20.86 13.48 9.24
CA ARG A 324 -20.79 13.57 7.78
C ARG A 324 -20.93 12.19 7.14
N LEU A 325 -20.27 11.17 7.68
CA LEU A 325 -20.39 9.79 7.21
C LEU A 325 -21.84 9.30 7.34
N GLN A 326 -22.48 9.47 8.50
CA GLN A 326 -23.87 9.07 8.71
C GLN A 326 -24.81 9.71 7.68
N LYS A 327 -24.69 11.03 7.46
CA LYS A 327 -25.53 11.75 6.47
C LYS A 327 -25.31 11.22 5.06
N SER A 328 -24.08 10.89 4.66
CA SER A 328 -23.80 10.36 3.32
C SER A 328 -24.37 8.94 3.13
N THR A 329 -24.34 8.11 4.17
CA THR A 329 -24.90 6.75 4.15
C THR A 329 -26.41 6.79 4.03
N VAL A 330 -27.11 7.61 4.82
CA VAL A 330 -28.58 7.77 4.76
C VAL A 330 -29.00 8.26 3.37
N LYS A 331 -28.34 9.31 2.84
CA LYS A 331 -28.66 9.83 1.51
C LYS A 331 -28.52 8.76 0.42
N ARG A 332 -27.50 7.92 0.51
CA ARG A 332 -27.28 6.84 -0.47
C ARG A 332 -28.33 5.74 -0.38
N SER A 333 -28.75 5.33 0.83
CA SER A 333 -29.84 4.36 1.01
C SER A 333 -31.14 4.88 0.43
N GLN A 334 -31.50 6.12 0.70
CA GLN A 334 -32.73 6.76 0.14
C GLN A 334 -32.69 6.83 -1.39
N THR A 335 -31.52 7.11 -1.98
CA THR A 335 -31.40 7.13 -3.45
C THR A 335 -31.62 5.73 -4.04
N LEU A 336 -31.10 4.67 -3.41
CA LEU A 336 -31.31 3.29 -3.86
C LEU A 336 -32.78 2.88 -3.74
N GLU A 337 -33.47 3.20 -2.64
CA GLU A 337 -34.90 2.94 -2.46
C GLU A 337 -35.76 3.65 -3.52
N GLN A 338 -35.39 4.88 -3.90
CA GLN A 338 -36.08 5.63 -4.97
C GLN A 338 -35.92 5.02 -6.38
N TRP A 339 -34.87 4.23 -6.60
CA TRP A 339 -34.60 3.59 -7.90
C TRP A 339 -35.19 2.17 -8.00
N PHE A 340 -35.40 1.49 -6.89
CA PHE A 340 -35.84 0.10 -6.82
C PHE A 340 -37.24 -0.06 -6.20
N GLY A 341 -37.87 1.00 -5.70
CA GLY A 341 -39.27 1.08 -5.27
C GLY A 341 -40.12 1.72 -6.34
#